data_0b617db8aef5ce6fa970c0a9bb6b4949
#
_entry.id   0b617db8aef5ce6fa970c0a9bb6b4949
#
_cell.length_a   1.000
_cell.length_b   1.000
_cell.length_c   1.000
_cell.angle_alpha   90.00
_cell.angle_beta   90.00
_cell.angle_gamma   90.00
#
_symmetry.space_group_name_H-M   'P 1'
#
loop_
_entity.id
_entity.type
_entity.pdbx_description
1 polymer ?
#
loop_
_entity_poly.entity_id
_entity_poly.type
_entity_poly.pdbx_seq_one_letter_code
_entity_poly.pdbx_strand_id
1 'polypeptide(L)'
;MVHLGCAMHLWRAPIPDCWLPKVLANLDAVLVDHCHLERKAATSALNLIKYPDLRGHVRELNQFALEELAHFNLLLDLLDRRGVPFGLPHSSPWISGLMRSIRRGRREQVIDHLIAASLVEGRSCEKFQILAGALRETEPDVAGLYAELVESEGNHYSHFWLMACGIDNAEAHERLDAFLDLDAELISQPHDLPLLH
;
A
#
# COMPACT_ATOMS: atom_id res chain seq x y z
N MET A 1 3.40 -25.30 9.62
CA MET A 1 3.14 -23.88 9.94
C MET A 1 4.45 -23.14 9.81
N VAL A 2 4.74 -22.63 8.63
CA VAL A 2 5.90 -21.77 8.39
C VAL A 2 5.39 -20.36 8.61
N HIS A 3 5.74 -19.74 9.74
CA HIS A 3 5.66 -18.29 9.85
C HIS A 3 6.67 -17.73 8.83
N LEU A 4 6.21 -17.46 7.62
CA LEU A 4 6.84 -16.50 6.75
C LEU A 4 6.65 -15.14 7.42
N GLY A 5 7.52 -14.83 8.37
CA GLY A 5 7.74 -13.47 8.77
C GLY A 5 8.11 -12.73 7.49
N CYS A 6 7.18 -11.91 7.01
CA CYS A 6 7.44 -11.03 5.87
C CYS A 6 8.72 -10.27 6.21
N ALA A 7 9.82 -10.60 5.53
CA ALA A 7 11.05 -9.82 5.61
C ALA A 7 10.78 -8.50 4.89
N MET A 8 9.97 -7.64 5.54
CA MET A 8 9.70 -6.30 5.07
C MET A 8 11.03 -5.55 4.92
N HIS A 9 11.10 -4.65 3.98
CA HIS A 9 12.24 -3.75 3.84
C HIS A 9 12.57 -3.14 5.20
N LEU A 10 13.82 -3.01 5.51
CA LEU A 10 14.25 -2.29 6.71
C LEU A 10 13.96 -0.80 6.48
N TRP A 11 12.82 -0.35 6.97
CA TRP A 11 12.42 1.05 6.88
C TRP A 11 13.48 1.94 7.52
N ARG A 12 13.81 3.05 6.86
CA ARG A 12 14.80 4.05 7.36
C ARG A 12 14.18 5.06 8.32
N ALA A 13 12.85 5.15 8.32
CA ALA A 13 12.09 5.94 9.29
C ALA A 13 10.85 5.16 9.76
N PRO A 14 10.49 5.24 11.05
CA PRO A 14 9.25 4.66 11.56
C PRO A 14 8.03 5.48 11.10
N ILE A 15 6.83 4.90 11.25
CA ILE A 15 5.59 5.67 11.17
C ILE A 15 5.61 6.71 12.29
N PRO A 16 5.32 8.01 12.01
CA PRO A 16 5.32 9.06 13.02
C PRO A 16 4.32 8.79 14.16
N ASP A 17 4.72 9.06 15.39
CA ASP A 17 3.90 8.83 16.59
C ASP A 17 2.54 9.56 16.54
N CYS A 18 2.47 10.68 15.82
CA CYS A 18 1.24 11.46 15.65
C CYS A 18 0.24 10.82 14.68
N TRP A 19 0.65 9.83 13.86
CA TRP A 19 -0.22 9.21 12.86
C TRP A 19 -1.37 8.44 13.50
N LEU A 20 -1.10 7.52 14.42
CA LEU A 20 -2.13 6.67 15.02
C LEU A 20 -3.21 7.47 15.77
N PRO A 21 -2.88 8.44 16.66
CA PRO A 21 -3.90 9.27 17.30
C PRO A 21 -4.77 10.05 16.30
N LYS A 22 -4.18 10.55 15.21
CA LYS A 22 -4.91 11.25 14.16
C LYS A 22 -5.88 10.32 13.43
N VAL A 23 -5.46 9.11 13.09
CA VAL A 23 -6.30 8.09 12.45
C VAL A 23 -7.45 7.69 13.36
N LEU A 24 -7.18 7.37 14.63
CA LEU A 24 -8.23 6.97 15.58
C LEU A 24 -9.27 8.07 15.83
N ALA A 25 -8.87 9.33 15.83
CA ALA A 25 -9.78 10.47 15.97
C ALA A 25 -10.64 10.73 14.71
N ASN A 26 -10.31 10.13 13.55
CA ASN A 26 -10.95 10.37 12.26
C ASN A 26 -11.21 9.07 11.48
N LEU A 27 -11.55 7.99 12.19
CA LEU A 27 -11.58 6.64 11.64
C LEU A 27 -12.43 6.51 10.37
N ASP A 28 -13.62 7.10 10.35
CA ASP A 28 -14.53 7.02 9.20
C ASP A 28 -13.94 7.69 7.96
N ALA A 29 -13.26 8.83 8.11
CA ALA A 29 -12.57 9.50 7.02
C ALA A 29 -11.39 8.66 6.47
N VAL A 30 -10.67 7.96 7.37
CA VAL A 30 -9.59 7.05 6.99
C VAL A 30 -10.11 5.81 6.27
N LEU A 31 -11.26 5.27 6.67
CA LEU A 31 -11.91 4.15 5.96
C LEU A 31 -12.34 4.55 4.55
N VAL A 32 -12.83 5.78 4.36
CA VAL A 32 -13.14 6.33 3.02
C VAL A 32 -11.86 6.47 2.20
N ASP A 33 -10.78 7.01 2.77
CA ASP A 33 -9.48 7.12 2.10
C ASP A 33 -8.96 5.72 1.69
N HIS A 34 -9.01 4.75 2.61
CA HIS A 34 -8.62 3.37 2.35
C HIS A 34 -9.41 2.76 1.18
N CYS A 35 -10.73 2.92 1.16
CA CYS A 35 -11.56 2.50 0.03
C CYS A 35 -11.03 3.02 -1.33
N HIS A 36 -10.59 4.27 -1.38
CA HIS A 36 -10.01 4.85 -2.58
C HIS A 36 -8.63 4.28 -2.90
N LEU A 37 -7.85 3.89 -1.89
CA LEU A 37 -6.53 3.29 -2.08
C LEU A 37 -6.64 1.92 -2.73
N GLU A 38 -7.51 1.04 -2.24
CA GLU A 38 -7.76 -0.28 -2.83
C GLU A 38 -8.17 -0.19 -4.30
N ARG A 39 -9.12 0.70 -4.63
CA ARG A 39 -9.51 0.95 -6.00
C ARG A 39 -8.36 1.46 -6.88
N LYS A 40 -7.46 2.28 -6.32
CA LYS A 40 -6.26 2.75 -7.03
C LYS A 40 -5.23 1.64 -7.19
N ALA A 41 -5.03 0.79 -6.18
CA ALA A 41 -4.14 -0.36 -6.20
C ALA A 41 -4.56 -1.34 -7.30
N ALA A 42 -5.85 -1.71 -7.38
CA ALA A 42 -6.40 -2.51 -8.47
C ALA A 42 -6.09 -1.91 -9.86
N THR A 43 -6.32 -0.60 -10.02
CA THR A 43 -6.03 0.11 -11.28
C THR A 43 -4.52 0.09 -11.60
N SER A 44 -3.67 0.23 -10.59
CA SER A 44 -2.21 0.20 -10.73
C SER A 44 -1.73 -1.17 -11.18
N ALA A 45 -2.22 -2.26 -10.59
CA ALA A 45 -1.90 -3.63 -10.99
C ALA A 45 -2.27 -3.89 -12.46
N LEU A 46 -3.48 -3.49 -12.88
CA LEU A 46 -3.91 -3.60 -14.28
C LEU A 46 -3.05 -2.75 -15.24
N ASN A 47 -2.64 -1.56 -14.81
CA ASN A 47 -1.78 -0.69 -15.62
C ASN A 47 -0.37 -1.25 -15.81
N LEU A 48 0.13 -2.09 -14.91
CA LEU A 48 1.42 -2.76 -15.06
C LEU A 48 1.42 -3.80 -16.19
N ILE A 49 0.28 -4.39 -16.51
CA ILE A 49 0.13 -5.40 -17.60
C ILE A 49 0.59 -4.85 -18.97
N LYS A 50 0.54 -3.54 -19.18
CA LYS A 50 0.98 -2.91 -20.44
C LYS A 50 2.48 -3.06 -20.72
N TYR A 51 3.30 -3.29 -19.70
CA TYR A 51 4.74 -3.38 -19.84
C TYR A 51 5.17 -4.75 -20.39
N PRO A 52 5.90 -4.79 -21.52
CA PRO A 52 6.35 -6.06 -22.10
C PRO A 52 7.24 -6.90 -21.19
N ASP A 53 7.95 -6.24 -20.27
CA ASP A 53 8.84 -6.89 -19.31
C ASP A 53 8.04 -7.72 -18.26
N LEU A 54 6.73 -7.45 -18.12
CA LEU A 54 5.82 -8.13 -17.20
C LEU A 54 4.87 -9.14 -17.90
N ARG A 55 5.12 -9.51 -19.16
CA ARG A 55 4.25 -10.46 -19.88
C ARG A 55 4.08 -11.81 -19.19
N GLY A 56 5.11 -12.27 -18.47
CA GLY A 56 5.06 -13.50 -17.68
C GLY A 56 4.18 -13.40 -16.44
N HIS A 57 3.89 -12.19 -15.97
CA HIS A 57 3.18 -11.88 -14.72
C HIS A 57 1.73 -11.40 -14.94
N VAL A 58 1.20 -11.44 -16.17
CA VAL A 58 -0.14 -10.92 -16.49
C VAL A 58 -1.24 -11.56 -15.63
N ARG A 59 -1.19 -12.89 -15.41
CA ARG A 59 -2.18 -13.57 -14.59
C ARG A 59 -2.09 -13.18 -13.11
N GLU A 60 -0.89 -13.03 -12.62
CA GLU A 60 -0.59 -12.63 -11.25
C GLU A 60 -1.06 -11.18 -10.98
N LEU A 61 -0.70 -10.24 -11.84
CA LEU A 61 -1.15 -8.84 -11.76
C LEU A 61 -2.68 -8.72 -11.88
N ASN A 62 -3.31 -9.54 -12.72
CA ASN A 62 -4.76 -9.58 -12.79
C ASN A 62 -5.38 -10.14 -11.51
N GLN A 63 -4.74 -11.14 -10.88
CA GLN A 63 -5.20 -11.69 -9.61
C GLN A 63 -5.11 -10.63 -8.49
N PHE A 64 -4.02 -9.88 -8.40
CA PHE A 64 -3.89 -8.76 -7.45
C PHE A 64 -5.00 -7.73 -7.66
N ALA A 65 -5.26 -7.34 -8.90
CA ALA A 65 -6.35 -6.39 -9.15
C ALA A 65 -7.73 -6.92 -8.69
N LEU A 66 -7.99 -8.23 -8.78
CA LEU A 66 -9.21 -8.85 -8.28
C LEU A 66 -9.26 -8.87 -6.75
N GLU A 67 -8.12 -9.13 -6.09
CA GLU A 67 -8.00 -9.09 -4.63
C GLU A 67 -8.23 -7.66 -4.11
N GLU A 68 -7.60 -6.66 -4.70
CA GLU A 68 -7.82 -5.25 -4.35
C GLU A 68 -9.28 -4.79 -4.54
N LEU A 69 -9.95 -5.26 -5.60
CA LEU A 69 -11.37 -5.00 -5.79
C LEU A 69 -12.24 -5.74 -4.76
N ALA A 70 -11.81 -6.90 -4.28
CA ALA A 70 -12.49 -7.57 -3.17
C ALA A 70 -12.31 -6.79 -1.86
N HIS A 71 -11.11 -6.30 -1.55
CA HIS A 71 -10.84 -5.42 -0.41
C HIS A 71 -11.68 -4.14 -0.47
N PHE A 72 -11.73 -3.51 -1.65
CA PHE A 72 -12.59 -2.36 -1.90
C PHE A 72 -14.05 -2.63 -1.55
N ASN A 73 -14.60 -3.79 -1.95
CA ASN A 73 -15.97 -4.18 -1.63
C ASN A 73 -16.17 -4.40 -0.12
N LEU A 74 -15.22 -5.07 0.56
CA LEU A 74 -15.27 -5.24 2.02
C LEU A 74 -15.33 -3.90 2.76
N LEU A 75 -14.56 -2.92 2.29
CA LEU A 75 -14.57 -1.57 2.86
C LEU A 75 -15.87 -0.82 2.55
N LEU A 76 -16.43 -0.94 1.34
CA LEU A 76 -17.75 -0.37 1.02
C LEU A 76 -18.84 -0.95 1.92
N ASP A 77 -18.87 -2.27 2.11
CA ASP A 77 -19.82 -2.93 3.01
C ASP A 77 -19.65 -2.45 4.47
N LEU A 78 -18.41 -2.20 4.89
CA LEU A 78 -18.12 -1.63 6.21
C LEU A 78 -18.63 -0.20 6.34
N LEU A 79 -18.39 0.67 5.34
CA LEU A 79 -18.91 2.05 5.31
C LEU A 79 -20.43 2.07 5.34
N ASP A 80 -21.09 1.19 4.59
CA ASP A 80 -22.55 1.07 4.57
C ASP A 80 -23.11 0.67 5.94
N ARG A 81 -22.50 -0.31 6.62
CA ARG A 81 -22.89 -0.69 8.00
C ARG A 81 -22.71 0.44 9.01
N ARG A 82 -21.71 1.30 8.80
CA ARG A 82 -21.43 2.47 9.64
C ARG A 82 -22.30 3.70 9.28
N GLY A 83 -23.03 3.65 8.17
CA GLY A 83 -23.80 4.80 7.65
C GLY A 83 -22.88 5.93 7.13
N VAL A 84 -21.67 5.62 6.73
CA VAL A 84 -20.67 6.57 6.22
C VAL A 84 -20.73 6.61 4.69
N PRO A 85 -21.03 7.75 4.06
CA PRO A 85 -21.08 7.83 2.61
C PRO A 85 -19.69 7.71 1.99
N PHE A 86 -19.59 7.02 0.85
CA PHE A 86 -18.38 6.98 0.05
C PHE A 86 -18.10 8.37 -0.54
N GLY A 87 -17.21 9.11 0.12
CA GLY A 87 -16.87 10.49 -0.20
C GLY A 87 -15.85 10.63 -1.34
N LEU A 88 -15.35 11.85 -1.53
CA LEU A 88 -14.30 12.12 -2.53
C LEU A 88 -12.92 11.70 -2.01
N PRO A 89 -12.00 11.26 -2.92
CA PRO A 89 -10.65 10.89 -2.54
C PRO A 89 -9.83 12.12 -2.15
N HIS A 90 -8.95 11.93 -1.19
CA HIS A 90 -7.86 12.87 -0.93
C HIS A 90 -6.57 12.41 -1.62
N SER A 91 -5.66 13.37 -1.83
CA SER A 91 -4.33 13.06 -2.36
C SER A 91 -3.36 12.87 -1.22
N SER A 92 -2.75 11.70 -1.12
CA SER A 92 -1.64 11.45 -0.21
C SER A 92 -0.39 12.17 -0.69
N PRO A 93 0.21 13.06 0.13
CA PRO A 93 1.51 13.68 -0.19
C PRO A 93 2.61 12.64 -0.34
N TRP A 94 2.60 11.61 0.51
CA TRP A 94 3.58 10.53 0.50
C TRP A 94 3.50 9.70 -0.79
N ILE A 95 2.33 9.17 -1.17
CA ILE A 95 2.15 8.43 -2.43
C ILE A 95 2.50 9.33 -3.63
N SER A 96 2.05 10.58 -3.61
CA SER A 96 2.33 11.53 -4.68
C SER A 96 3.84 11.81 -4.83
N GLY A 97 4.57 11.82 -3.72
CA GLY A 97 6.03 11.96 -3.69
C GLY A 97 6.72 10.76 -4.35
N LEU A 98 6.34 9.53 -3.98
CA LEU A 98 6.84 8.30 -4.60
C LEU A 98 6.58 8.28 -6.11
N MET A 99 5.35 8.60 -6.52
CA MET A 99 4.97 8.58 -7.95
C MET A 99 5.71 9.64 -8.78
N ARG A 100 6.04 10.81 -8.22
CA ARG A 100 6.85 11.84 -8.91
C ARG A 100 8.30 11.41 -9.13
N SER A 101 8.81 10.48 -8.35
CA SER A 101 10.19 9.99 -8.42
C SER A 101 10.38 8.87 -9.45
N ILE A 102 9.31 8.41 -10.08
CA ILE A 102 9.36 7.40 -11.12
C ILE A 102 10.03 7.98 -12.35
N ARG A 103 11.11 7.34 -12.79
CA ARG A 103 11.89 7.75 -13.97
C ARG A 103 11.11 7.57 -15.27
N ARG A 104 11.57 8.30 -16.31
CA ARG A 104 11.02 8.24 -17.66
C ARG A 104 11.87 7.33 -18.51
N GLY A 105 11.78 6.19 -18.64
CA GLY A 105 12.46 5.23 -19.48
C GLY A 105 11.62 3.97 -19.46
N ARG A 106 11.67 3.16 -20.49
CA ARG A 106 10.75 2.02 -20.53
C ARG A 106 11.04 1.02 -19.41
N ARG A 107 12.30 0.62 -19.24
CA ARG A 107 12.74 -0.38 -18.28
C ARG A 107 12.84 0.22 -16.88
N GLU A 108 13.43 1.39 -16.77
CA GLU A 108 13.57 2.14 -15.53
C GLU A 108 12.21 2.46 -14.95
N GLN A 109 11.25 2.84 -15.78
CA GLN A 109 9.90 3.18 -15.35
C GLN A 109 9.18 1.99 -14.73
N VAL A 110 9.27 0.80 -15.32
CA VAL A 110 8.57 -0.38 -14.78
C VAL A 110 9.20 -0.84 -13.46
N ILE A 111 10.54 -0.81 -13.35
CA ILE A 111 11.23 -1.13 -12.08
C ILE A 111 10.79 -0.16 -10.98
N ASP A 112 10.80 1.15 -11.26
CA ASP A 112 10.40 2.16 -10.29
C ASP A 112 8.92 2.04 -9.87
N HIS A 113 8.01 1.71 -10.82
CA HIS A 113 6.61 1.44 -10.48
C HIS A 113 6.44 0.24 -9.57
N LEU A 114 7.17 -0.85 -9.83
CA LEU A 114 7.11 -2.06 -9.01
C LEU A 114 7.66 -1.81 -7.60
N ILE A 115 8.76 -1.07 -7.48
CA ILE A 115 9.34 -0.69 -6.19
C ILE A 115 8.36 0.22 -5.42
N ALA A 116 7.80 1.24 -6.07
CA ALA A 116 6.83 2.13 -5.44
C ALA A 116 5.59 1.35 -4.97
N ALA A 117 5.06 0.43 -5.78
CA ALA A 117 3.96 -0.45 -5.38
C ALA A 117 4.36 -1.31 -4.17
N SER A 118 5.51 -1.99 -4.22
CA SER A 118 6.02 -2.77 -3.09
C SER A 118 6.11 -1.94 -1.80
N LEU A 119 6.59 -0.70 -1.85
CA LEU A 119 6.65 0.18 -0.66
C LEU A 119 5.26 0.55 -0.13
N VAL A 120 4.30 0.80 -1.03
CA VAL A 120 2.91 1.09 -0.62
C VAL A 120 2.33 -0.10 0.14
N GLU A 121 2.41 -1.31 -0.41
CA GLU A 121 1.89 -2.52 0.25
C GLU A 121 2.63 -2.83 1.57
N GLY A 122 3.96 -2.63 1.60
CA GLY A 122 4.74 -2.81 2.82
C GLY A 122 4.34 -1.85 3.94
N ARG A 123 4.08 -0.57 3.61
CA ARG A 123 3.55 0.41 4.59
C ARG A 123 2.10 0.12 4.97
N SER A 124 1.30 -0.43 4.04
CA SER A 124 -0.04 -0.93 4.36
C SER A 124 0.03 -2.04 5.41
N CYS A 125 0.86 -3.06 5.21
CA CYS A 125 1.08 -4.12 6.20
C CYS A 125 1.41 -3.59 7.60
N GLU A 126 2.38 -2.67 7.70
CA GLU A 126 2.81 -2.09 8.96
C GLU A 126 1.65 -1.34 9.66
N LYS A 127 0.94 -0.50 8.91
CA LYS A 127 -0.19 0.30 9.41
C LYS A 127 -1.39 -0.56 9.79
N PHE A 128 -1.69 -1.59 8.99
CA PHE A 128 -2.79 -2.52 9.29
C PHE A 128 -2.54 -3.32 10.58
N GLN A 129 -1.30 -3.76 10.81
CA GLN A 129 -0.93 -4.40 12.07
C GLN A 129 -1.14 -3.47 13.29
N ILE A 130 -0.75 -2.21 13.16
CA ILE A 130 -0.94 -1.19 14.20
C ILE A 130 -2.42 -0.97 14.45
N LEU A 131 -3.23 -0.79 13.40
CA LEU A 131 -4.67 -0.54 13.50
C LEU A 131 -5.43 -1.75 14.06
N ALA A 132 -5.10 -2.96 13.60
CA ALA A 132 -5.68 -4.19 14.12
C ALA A 132 -5.44 -4.34 15.65
N GLY A 133 -4.26 -3.96 16.10
CA GLY A 133 -3.94 -3.93 17.54
C GLY A 133 -4.69 -2.86 18.31
N ALA A 134 -4.66 -1.62 17.81
CA ALA A 134 -5.21 -0.45 18.51
C ALA A 134 -6.75 -0.44 18.58
N LEU A 135 -7.43 -0.99 17.57
CA LEU A 135 -8.90 -0.98 17.45
C LEU A 135 -9.57 -2.21 18.04
N ARG A 136 -8.81 -3.20 18.50
CA ARG A 136 -9.33 -4.51 18.93
C ARG A 136 -10.49 -4.43 19.93
N GLU A 137 -10.42 -3.48 20.86
CA GLU A 137 -11.40 -3.36 21.95
C GLU A 137 -12.52 -2.35 21.65
N THR A 138 -12.22 -1.34 20.84
CA THR A 138 -13.15 -0.23 20.56
C THR A 138 -13.94 -0.40 19.27
N GLU A 139 -13.32 -1.02 18.26
CA GLU A 139 -13.86 -1.21 16.92
C GLU A 139 -13.48 -2.61 16.38
N PRO A 140 -13.99 -3.70 16.99
CA PRO A 140 -13.54 -5.07 16.70
C PRO A 140 -13.75 -5.49 15.23
N ASP A 141 -14.79 -5.01 14.57
CA ASP A 141 -15.06 -5.30 13.16
C ASP A 141 -14.01 -4.69 12.25
N VAL A 142 -13.59 -3.45 12.55
CA VAL A 142 -12.53 -2.75 11.81
C VAL A 142 -11.18 -3.40 12.08
N ALA A 143 -10.91 -3.76 13.34
CA ALA A 143 -9.68 -4.46 13.73
C ALA A 143 -9.57 -5.83 13.02
N GLY A 144 -10.70 -6.56 12.93
CA GLY A 144 -10.78 -7.83 12.22
C GLY A 144 -10.46 -7.69 10.73
N LEU A 145 -11.05 -6.68 10.07
CA LEU A 145 -10.77 -6.36 8.68
C LEU A 145 -9.27 -6.08 8.45
N TYR A 146 -8.66 -5.19 9.24
CA TYR A 146 -7.25 -4.89 9.10
C TYR A 146 -6.35 -6.10 9.35
N ALA A 147 -6.70 -6.96 10.31
CA ALA A 147 -5.95 -8.20 10.56
C ALA A 147 -6.01 -9.18 9.38
N GLU A 148 -7.15 -9.26 8.69
CA GLU A 148 -7.35 -10.10 7.49
C GLU A 148 -6.51 -9.59 6.31
N LEU A 149 -6.45 -8.27 6.09
CA LEU A 149 -5.74 -7.67 4.98
C LEU A 149 -4.20 -7.79 5.07
N VAL A 150 -3.63 -7.91 6.27
CA VAL A 150 -2.17 -7.98 6.46
C VAL A 150 -1.49 -9.06 5.59
N GLU A 151 -2.11 -10.25 5.46
CA GLU A 151 -1.52 -11.35 4.69
C GLU A 151 -1.50 -11.05 3.20
N SER A 152 -2.58 -10.48 2.67
CA SER A 152 -2.69 -10.09 1.26
C SER A 152 -1.66 -9.04 0.89
N GLU A 153 -1.59 -7.95 1.67
CA GLU A 153 -0.63 -6.86 1.44
C GLU A 153 0.83 -7.35 1.51
N GLY A 154 1.13 -8.28 2.44
CA GLY A 154 2.45 -8.89 2.53
C GLY A 154 2.82 -9.73 1.31
N ASN A 155 1.82 -10.38 0.70
CA ASN A 155 2.00 -11.12 -0.55
C ASN A 155 2.25 -10.16 -1.72
N HIS A 156 1.41 -9.12 -1.89
CA HIS A 156 1.56 -8.11 -2.95
C HIS A 156 2.92 -7.43 -2.86
N TYR A 157 3.30 -6.97 -1.67
CA TYR A 157 4.62 -6.40 -1.38
C TYR A 157 5.77 -7.28 -1.92
N SER A 158 5.77 -8.56 -1.52
CA SER A 158 6.84 -9.49 -1.88
C SER A 158 6.90 -9.76 -3.38
N HIS A 159 5.76 -9.88 -4.02
CA HIS A 159 5.66 -10.19 -5.44
C HIS A 159 6.05 -9.01 -6.32
N PHE A 160 5.63 -7.78 -6.00
CA PHE A 160 6.10 -6.58 -6.72
C PHE A 160 7.61 -6.43 -6.64
N TRP A 161 8.21 -6.68 -5.47
CA TRP A 161 9.65 -6.69 -5.30
C TRP A 161 10.34 -7.75 -6.16
N LEU A 162 9.84 -8.98 -6.14
CA LEU A 162 10.40 -10.08 -6.94
C LEU A 162 10.28 -9.83 -8.45
N MET A 163 9.19 -9.21 -8.91
CA MET A 163 9.03 -8.79 -10.30
C MET A 163 10.09 -7.75 -10.68
N ALA A 164 10.36 -6.76 -9.82
CA ALA A 164 11.41 -5.75 -10.07
C ALA A 164 12.79 -6.40 -10.19
N CYS A 165 13.15 -7.30 -9.25
CA CYS A 165 14.38 -8.07 -9.28
C CYS A 165 14.49 -8.96 -10.52
N GLY A 166 13.37 -9.52 -10.98
CA GLY A 166 13.32 -10.34 -12.19
C GLY A 166 13.61 -9.58 -13.48
N ILE A 167 13.38 -8.27 -13.51
CA ILE A 167 13.71 -7.41 -14.66
C ILE A 167 15.21 -7.07 -14.64
N ASP A 168 15.70 -6.55 -13.53
CA ASP A 168 17.12 -6.27 -13.29
C ASP A 168 17.41 -6.22 -11.78
N ASN A 169 18.06 -7.26 -11.28
CA ASN A 169 18.28 -7.40 -9.85
C ASN A 169 19.20 -6.32 -9.27
N ALA A 170 20.26 -5.96 -9.99
CA ALA A 170 21.21 -4.95 -9.53
C ALA A 170 20.58 -3.57 -9.48
N GLU A 171 19.88 -3.18 -10.54
CA GLU A 171 19.17 -1.92 -10.62
C GLU A 171 18.02 -1.84 -9.62
N ALA A 172 17.26 -2.94 -9.43
CA ALA A 172 16.18 -2.97 -8.44
C ALA A 172 16.69 -2.67 -7.02
N HIS A 173 17.84 -3.24 -6.62
CA HIS A 173 18.43 -2.97 -5.30
C HIS A 173 18.90 -1.51 -5.18
N GLU A 174 19.61 -0.98 -6.17
CA GLU A 174 20.04 0.43 -6.17
C GLU A 174 18.85 1.38 -6.06
N ARG A 175 17.79 1.09 -6.82
CA ARG A 175 16.58 1.91 -6.80
C ARG A 175 15.79 1.77 -5.52
N LEU A 176 15.74 0.56 -4.93
CA LEU A 176 15.12 0.37 -3.63
C LEU A 176 15.79 1.25 -2.57
N ASP A 177 17.12 1.30 -2.53
CA ASP A 177 17.85 2.18 -1.60
C ASP A 177 17.43 3.65 -1.74
N ALA A 178 17.35 4.16 -2.97
CA ALA A 178 16.92 5.52 -3.24
C ALA A 178 15.45 5.77 -2.84
N PHE A 179 14.57 4.78 -3.07
CA PHE A 179 13.17 4.88 -2.67
C PHE A 179 12.96 4.76 -1.16
N LEU A 180 13.79 4.02 -0.43
CA LEU A 180 13.76 3.96 1.03
C LEU A 180 14.22 5.28 1.68
N ASP A 181 15.21 5.97 1.08
CA ASP A 181 15.58 7.32 1.52
C ASP A 181 14.44 8.31 1.29
N LEU A 182 13.81 8.24 0.12
CA LEU A 182 12.66 9.07 -0.21
C LEU A 182 11.45 8.77 0.69
N ASP A 183 11.17 7.49 0.96
CA ASP A 183 10.12 7.10 1.91
C ASP A 183 10.35 7.73 3.28
N ALA A 184 11.58 7.65 3.80
CA ALA A 184 11.94 8.23 5.09
C ALA A 184 11.76 9.76 5.13
N GLU A 185 12.11 10.45 4.06
CA GLU A 185 11.88 11.89 3.92
C GLU A 185 10.38 12.21 3.91
N LEU A 186 9.62 11.53 3.04
CA LEU A 186 8.21 11.82 2.82
C LEU A 186 7.34 11.46 4.02
N ILE A 187 7.57 10.30 4.67
CA ILE A 187 6.76 9.85 5.81
C ILE A 187 6.97 10.72 7.05
N SER A 188 8.13 11.37 7.14
CA SER A 188 8.47 12.28 8.23
C SER A 188 7.85 13.68 8.07
N GLN A 189 7.30 14.00 6.89
CA GLN A 189 6.68 15.30 6.64
C GLN A 189 5.31 15.38 7.31
N PRO A 190 5.04 16.41 8.13
CA PRO A 190 3.74 16.60 8.74
C PRO A 190 2.68 16.94 7.66
N HIS A 191 1.50 16.38 7.81
CA HIS A 191 0.32 16.78 7.04
C HIS A 191 -0.92 16.78 7.93
N ASP A 192 -1.90 17.63 7.61
CA ASP A 192 -3.09 17.82 8.46
C ASP A 192 -4.21 16.80 8.17
N LEU A 193 -4.22 16.22 6.98
CA LEU A 193 -5.27 15.29 6.58
C LEU A 193 -5.17 13.95 7.33
N PRO A 194 -6.29 13.39 7.79
CA PRO A 194 -6.33 12.04 8.37
C PRO A 194 -6.35 11.01 7.24
N LEU A 195 -5.18 10.62 6.77
CA LEU A 195 -5.00 9.66 5.69
C LEU A 195 -4.40 8.35 6.22
N LEU A 196 -4.69 7.26 5.51
CA LEU A 196 -4.03 6.00 5.76
C LEU A 196 -2.53 6.10 5.40
N HIS A 197 -2.22 6.78 4.26
CA HIS A 197 -0.83 6.98 3.79
C HIS A 197 -0.45 8.44 3.67
#